data_8f3756e287077403e3d1bb6fcdf9d99e
#
_entry.id   8f3756e287077403e3d1bb6fcdf9d99e
#
_cell.length_a   1.000
_cell.length_b   1.000
_cell.length_c   1.000
_cell.angle_alpha   90.00
_cell.angle_beta   90.00
_cell.angle_gamma   90.00
#
_symmetry.space_group_name_H-M   'P 1'
#
loop_
_entity.id
_entity.type
_entity.pdbx_description
1 polymer ?
#
loop_
_entity_poly.entity_id
_entity_poly.type
_entity_poly.pdbx_seq_one_letter_code
_entity_poly.pdbx_strand_id
1 'polypeptide(L)'
;KQGGDEYYAFNVLSTILSGGASSRMNKTLVDSKQLAVAAQSVPFFNEDDGLFIALTIANMGVKVETLEASMDSVVNELKLGLVGEREFQKVKNQITTSLVDSKATMAGIAESLANNEVYFGDANLINTELEKYNKVTREDVLKVAKKYLNKENRVALHYLPKEKTTK
;
A
#
# COMPACT_ATOMS: atom_id res chain seq x y z
N LYS A 1 -8.55 4.88 -9.76
CA LYS A 1 -9.39 6.06 -9.57
C LYS A 1 -9.80 6.19 -8.11
N GLN A 2 -9.68 7.39 -7.55
CA GLN A 2 -10.10 7.69 -6.18
C GLN A 2 -11.61 7.43 -6.01
N GLY A 3 -12.00 6.73 -4.91
CA GLY A 3 -13.39 6.40 -4.63
C GLY A 3 -14.06 5.34 -5.52
N GLY A 4 -13.35 4.81 -6.51
CA GLY A 4 -13.83 3.68 -7.31
C GLY A 4 -13.95 2.38 -6.49
N ASP A 5 -14.60 1.37 -7.04
CA ASP A 5 -14.87 0.11 -6.35
C ASP A 5 -13.59 -0.59 -5.82
N GLU A 6 -12.47 -0.43 -6.52
CA GLU A 6 -11.20 -1.06 -6.16
C GLU A 6 -10.34 -0.19 -5.21
N TYR A 7 -10.71 1.08 -4.97
CA TYR A 7 -9.96 2.03 -4.13
C TYR A 7 -9.72 1.48 -2.72
N TYR A 8 -10.76 1.02 -2.07
CA TYR A 8 -10.68 0.51 -0.70
C TYR A 8 -9.90 -0.79 -0.61
N ALA A 9 -10.04 -1.67 -1.60
CA ALA A 9 -9.27 -2.91 -1.69
C ALA A 9 -7.77 -2.64 -1.89
N PHE A 10 -7.39 -1.62 -2.69
CA PHE A 10 -6.00 -1.20 -2.85
C PHE A 10 -5.39 -0.65 -1.56
N ASN A 11 -6.13 0.15 -0.78
CA ASN A 11 -5.67 0.64 0.51
C ASN A 11 -5.42 -0.52 1.49
N VAL A 12 -6.33 -1.50 1.54
CA VAL A 12 -6.15 -2.71 2.35
C VAL A 12 -4.92 -3.48 1.87
N LEU A 13 -4.76 -3.70 0.57
CA LEU A 13 -3.60 -4.37 -0.03
C LEU A 13 -2.29 -3.65 0.33
N SER A 14 -2.24 -2.34 0.20
CA SER A 14 -1.07 -1.52 0.58
C SER A 14 -0.73 -1.68 2.06
N THR A 15 -1.73 -1.66 2.93
CA THR A 15 -1.53 -1.84 4.37
C THR A 15 -1.03 -3.25 4.70
N ILE A 16 -1.48 -4.30 4.00
CA ILE A 16 -0.93 -5.66 4.13
C ILE A 16 0.55 -5.68 3.73
N LEU A 17 0.90 -5.02 2.63
CA LEU A 17 2.28 -4.99 2.14
C LEU A 17 3.23 -4.20 3.04
N SER A 18 2.85 -3.02 3.51
CA SER A 18 3.76 -2.11 4.20
C SER A 18 3.18 -1.36 5.40
N GLY A 19 1.98 -1.71 5.87
CA GLY A 19 1.31 -1.06 7.00
C GLY A 19 1.93 -1.38 8.36
N GLY A 20 3.16 -0.92 8.60
CA GLY A 20 3.87 -1.06 9.87
C GLY A 20 4.84 -2.25 9.93
N ALA A 21 5.53 -2.41 11.07
CA ALA A 21 6.60 -3.38 11.26
C ALA A 21 6.19 -4.84 10.97
N SER A 22 4.95 -5.21 11.26
CA SER A 22 4.46 -6.58 11.04
C SER A 22 3.88 -6.83 9.64
N SER A 23 4.03 -5.90 8.70
CA SER A 23 3.63 -6.05 7.30
C SER A 23 4.55 -6.98 6.53
N ARG A 24 4.09 -7.48 5.38
CA ARG A 24 4.84 -8.50 4.63
C ARG A 24 6.19 -8.02 4.13
N MET A 25 6.25 -6.81 3.56
CA MET A 25 7.50 -6.24 3.06
C MET A 25 8.49 -6.00 4.20
N ASN A 26 8.05 -5.40 5.32
CA ASN A 26 8.93 -5.14 6.45
C ASN A 26 9.45 -6.45 7.05
N LYS A 27 8.57 -7.41 7.35
CA LYS A 27 9.00 -8.71 7.89
C LYS A 27 9.98 -9.44 6.98
N THR A 28 9.73 -9.45 5.68
CA THR A 28 10.55 -10.24 4.75
C THR A 28 11.82 -9.52 4.35
N LEU A 29 11.71 -8.25 3.93
CA LEU A 29 12.84 -7.53 3.32
C LEU A 29 13.72 -6.85 4.38
N VAL A 30 13.11 -6.33 5.46
CA VAL A 30 13.85 -5.60 6.50
C VAL A 30 14.29 -6.54 7.61
N ASP A 31 13.34 -7.25 8.26
CA ASP A 31 13.65 -8.03 9.46
C ASP A 31 14.36 -9.35 9.14
N SER A 32 13.74 -10.20 8.29
CA SER A 32 14.22 -11.57 8.09
C SER A 32 15.41 -11.66 7.15
N LYS A 33 15.30 -11.05 5.95
CA LYS A 33 16.36 -11.13 4.93
C LYS A 33 17.39 -10.02 5.04
N GLN A 34 17.09 -8.94 5.76
CA GLN A 34 17.94 -7.75 5.90
C GLN A 34 18.44 -7.17 4.57
N LEU A 35 17.62 -7.28 3.54
CA LEU A 35 17.93 -6.78 2.20
C LEU A 35 17.63 -5.29 2.05
N ALA A 36 16.73 -4.76 2.86
CA ALA A 36 16.33 -3.36 2.84
C ALA A 36 16.42 -2.72 4.22
N VAL A 37 16.70 -1.43 4.27
CA VAL A 37 16.59 -0.61 5.49
C VAL A 37 15.17 -0.07 5.67
N ALA A 38 14.43 0.04 4.57
CA ALA A 38 13.02 0.45 4.57
C ALA A 38 12.29 -0.15 3.35
N ALA A 39 11.00 -0.43 3.56
CA ALA A 39 10.12 -0.93 2.51
C ALA A 39 8.72 -0.35 2.71
N GLN A 40 8.18 0.28 1.66
CA GLN A 40 6.88 0.93 1.67
C GLN A 40 6.11 0.65 0.39
N SER A 41 4.79 0.67 0.48
CA SER A 41 3.89 0.71 -0.67
C SER A 41 2.87 1.83 -0.47
N VAL A 42 2.63 2.58 -1.52
CA VAL A 42 1.73 3.73 -1.48
C VAL A 42 0.86 3.72 -2.74
N PRO A 43 -0.46 3.62 -2.61
CA PRO A 43 -1.35 3.87 -3.71
C PRO A 43 -1.52 5.39 -3.88
N PHE A 44 -1.15 5.90 -5.05
CA PHE A 44 -1.46 7.26 -5.48
C PHE A 44 -2.73 7.23 -6.30
N PHE A 45 -3.81 7.69 -5.71
CA PHE A 45 -5.08 7.84 -6.39
C PHE A 45 -5.24 9.25 -6.91
N ASN A 46 -5.68 9.38 -8.14
CA ASN A 46 -6.03 10.64 -8.77
C ASN A 46 -7.53 10.63 -9.12
N GLU A 47 -8.01 11.74 -9.63
CA GLU A 47 -9.37 11.87 -10.15
C GLU A 47 -9.64 10.83 -11.26
N ASP A 48 -8.64 10.59 -12.11
CA ASP A 48 -8.62 9.51 -13.10
C ASP A 48 -7.79 8.32 -12.62
N ASP A 49 -6.96 7.75 -13.51
CA ASP A 49 -6.09 6.63 -13.16
C ASP A 49 -4.93 7.06 -12.28
N GLY A 50 -4.58 6.20 -11.32
CA GLY A 50 -3.52 6.41 -10.37
C GLY A 50 -2.34 5.47 -10.58
N LEU A 51 -1.41 5.51 -9.62
CA LEU A 51 -0.23 4.64 -9.57
C LEU A 51 -0.20 3.88 -8.26
N PHE A 52 0.28 2.65 -8.31
CA PHE A 52 0.68 1.92 -7.10
C PHE A 52 2.20 1.86 -7.06
N ILE A 53 2.80 2.50 -6.06
CA ILE A 53 4.25 2.57 -5.91
C ILE A 53 4.67 1.64 -4.77
N ALA A 54 5.60 0.73 -5.07
CA ALA A 54 6.33 -0.03 -4.06
C ALA A 54 7.79 0.45 -4.06
N LEU A 55 8.25 0.96 -2.93
CA LEU A 55 9.57 1.54 -2.73
C LEU A 55 10.35 0.72 -1.70
N THR A 56 11.61 0.45 -2.01
CA THR A 56 12.55 -0.16 -1.07
C THR A 56 13.88 0.58 -1.10
N ILE A 57 14.49 0.71 0.07
CA ILE A 57 15.85 1.25 0.19
C ILE A 57 16.79 0.08 0.51
N ALA A 58 17.69 -0.23 -0.42
CA ALA A 58 18.62 -1.34 -0.27
C ALA A 58 19.54 -1.15 0.96
N ASN A 59 19.78 -2.24 1.66
CA ASN A 59 20.81 -2.25 2.72
C ASN A 59 22.21 -2.22 2.09
N MET A 60 23.21 -1.81 2.87
CA MET A 60 24.59 -1.69 2.40
C MET A 60 25.12 -3.02 1.85
N GLY A 61 25.68 -2.97 0.64
CA GLY A 61 26.25 -4.15 -0.03
C GLY A 61 25.23 -5.06 -0.71
N VAL A 62 23.94 -4.77 -0.62
CA VAL A 62 22.90 -5.54 -1.27
C VAL A 62 22.75 -5.13 -2.74
N LYS A 63 22.76 -6.11 -3.62
CA LYS A 63 22.50 -5.88 -5.05
C LYS A 63 21.01 -5.57 -5.28
N VAL A 64 20.72 -4.57 -6.10
CA VAL A 64 19.34 -4.14 -6.35
C VAL A 64 18.50 -5.24 -7.00
N GLU A 65 19.10 -6.10 -7.83
CA GLU A 65 18.42 -7.22 -8.45
C GLU A 65 17.96 -8.27 -7.43
N THR A 66 18.76 -8.49 -6.38
CA THR A 66 18.40 -9.41 -5.28
C THR A 66 17.23 -8.85 -4.47
N LEU A 67 17.26 -7.54 -4.20
CA LEU A 67 16.18 -6.86 -3.50
C LEU A 67 14.90 -6.86 -4.32
N GLU A 68 14.99 -6.53 -5.62
CA GLU A 68 13.86 -6.56 -6.55
C GLU A 68 13.21 -7.97 -6.62
N ALA A 69 14.02 -9.00 -6.82
CA ALA A 69 13.52 -10.37 -6.85
C ALA A 69 12.83 -10.79 -5.55
N SER A 70 13.35 -10.33 -4.41
CA SER A 70 12.72 -10.60 -3.11
C SER A 70 11.42 -9.81 -2.92
N MET A 71 11.35 -8.57 -3.39
CA MET A 71 10.12 -7.79 -3.41
C MET A 71 9.05 -8.44 -4.31
N ASP A 72 9.45 -8.91 -5.49
CA ASP A 72 8.58 -9.65 -6.39
C ASP A 72 8.01 -10.91 -5.73
N SER A 73 8.82 -11.62 -4.95
CA SER A 73 8.35 -12.79 -4.20
C SER A 73 7.24 -12.41 -3.22
N VAL A 74 7.42 -11.34 -2.43
CA VAL A 74 6.41 -10.86 -1.47
C VAL A 74 5.11 -10.45 -2.17
N VAL A 75 5.22 -9.74 -3.28
CA VAL A 75 4.05 -9.33 -4.09
C VAL A 75 3.35 -10.54 -4.70
N ASN A 76 4.10 -11.51 -5.22
CA ASN A 76 3.54 -12.70 -5.83
C ASN A 76 2.80 -13.59 -4.81
N GLU A 77 3.26 -13.66 -3.57
CA GLU A 77 2.54 -14.38 -2.50
C GLU A 77 1.10 -13.90 -2.31
N LEU A 78 0.83 -12.60 -2.52
CA LEU A 78 -0.54 -12.05 -2.47
C LEU A 78 -1.45 -12.57 -3.58
N LYS A 79 -0.89 -13.10 -4.66
CA LYS A 79 -1.63 -13.63 -5.82
C LYS A 79 -1.87 -15.14 -5.73
N LEU A 80 -1.20 -15.84 -4.81
CA LEU A 80 -1.30 -17.29 -4.69
C LEU A 80 -2.56 -17.77 -3.96
N GLY A 81 -3.16 -16.91 -3.12
CA GLY A 81 -4.33 -17.27 -2.35
C GLY A 81 -4.87 -16.13 -1.51
N LEU A 82 -5.91 -16.41 -0.76
CA LEU A 82 -6.51 -15.44 0.14
C LEU A 82 -5.55 -15.09 1.28
N VAL A 83 -5.53 -13.82 1.64
CA VAL A 83 -4.85 -13.34 2.84
C VAL A 83 -5.42 -14.05 4.08
N GLY A 84 -4.57 -14.43 5.02
CA GLY A 84 -5.00 -15.08 6.27
C GLY A 84 -5.98 -14.18 7.05
N GLU A 85 -7.02 -14.79 7.63
CA GLU A 85 -8.08 -14.07 8.33
C GLU A 85 -7.54 -13.13 9.41
N ARG A 86 -6.60 -13.63 10.24
CA ARG A 86 -6.00 -12.83 11.32
C ARG A 86 -5.22 -11.62 10.78
N GLU A 87 -4.49 -11.78 9.68
CA GLU A 87 -3.75 -10.69 9.03
C GLU A 87 -4.72 -9.66 8.45
N PHE A 88 -5.75 -10.11 7.76
CA PHE A 88 -6.78 -9.28 7.17
C PHE A 88 -7.52 -8.46 8.24
N GLN A 89 -7.97 -9.10 9.32
CA GLN A 89 -8.65 -8.42 10.43
C GLN A 89 -7.75 -7.41 11.13
N LYS A 90 -6.47 -7.74 11.34
CA LYS A 90 -5.48 -6.79 11.87
C LYS A 90 -5.41 -5.53 11.01
N VAL A 91 -5.33 -5.68 9.70
CA VAL A 91 -5.25 -4.55 8.76
C VAL A 91 -6.52 -3.72 8.77
N LYS A 92 -7.69 -4.34 8.81
CA LYS A 92 -8.96 -3.62 8.97
C LYS A 92 -9.00 -2.79 10.24
N ASN A 93 -8.55 -3.35 11.36
CA ASN A 93 -8.47 -2.62 12.62
C ASN A 93 -7.49 -1.43 12.55
N GLN A 94 -6.33 -1.60 11.88
CA GLN A 94 -5.39 -0.50 11.66
C GLN A 94 -6.00 0.64 10.85
N ILE A 95 -6.68 0.32 9.75
CA ILE A 95 -7.36 1.32 8.91
C ILE A 95 -8.46 2.03 9.71
N THR A 96 -9.26 1.28 10.48
CA THR A 96 -10.29 1.86 11.35
C THR A 96 -9.69 2.85 12.34
N THR A 97 -8.59 2.46 13.03
CA THR A 97 -7.90 3.35 13.97
C THR A 97 -7.40 4.61 13.27
N SER A 98 -6.74 4.47 12.11
CA SER A 98 -6.25 5.63 11.34
C SER A 98 -7.36 6.57 10.90
N LEU A 99 -8.52 6.04 10.49
CA LEU A 99 -9.69 6.86 10.13
C LEU A 99 -10.27 7.61 11.32
N VAL A 100 -10.30 6.99 12.50
CA VAL A 100 -10.75 7.64 13.74
C VAL A 100 -9.76 8.75 14.13
N ASP A 101 -8.47 8.42 14.13
CA ASP A 101 -7.41 9.36 14.51
C ASP A 101 -7.34 10.57 13.57
N SER A 102 -7.55 10.37 12.26
CA SER A 102 -7.58 11.48 11.28
C SER A 102 -8.69 12.49 11.57
N LYS A 103 -9.77 12.05 12.21
CA LYS A 103 -10.93 12.87 12.60
C LYS A 103 -10.87 13.37 14.04
N ALA A 104 -9.78 13.14 14.76
CA ALA A 104 -9.61 13.58 16.15
C ALA A 104 -9.33 15.08 16.30
N THR A 105 -9.02 15.78 15.20
CA THR A 105 -8.72 17.21 15.21
C THR A 105 -9.66 17.99 14.29
N MET A 106 -9.90 19.26 14.62
CA MET A 106 -10.71 20.15 13.77
C MET A 106 -10.13 20.29 12.36
N ALA A 107 -8.80 20.34 12.25
CA ALA A 107 -8.12 20.36 10.95
C ALA A 107 -8.37 19.10 10.14
N GLY A 108 -8.26 17.93 10.74
CA GLY A 108 -8.52 16.64 10.07
C GLY A 108 -9.98 16.50 9.64
N ILE A 109 -10.92 16.96 10.46
CA ILE A 109 -12.35 17.00 10.08
C ILE A 109 -12.54 17.93 8.87
N ALA A 110 -12.00 19.14 8.92
CA ALA A 110 -12.14 20.12 7.85
C ALA A 110 -11.52 19.63 6.53
N GLU A 111 -10.33 19.01 6.58
CA GLU A 111 -9.66 18.40 5.45
C GLU A 111 -10.48 17.25 4.87
N SER A 112 -11.00 16.36 5.71
CA SER A 112 -11.83 15.23 5.28
C SER A 112 -13.12 15.69 4.61
N LEU A 113 -13.81 16.70 5.18
CA LEU A 113 -15.02 17.27 4.60
C LEU A 113 -14.74 17.91 3.24
N ALA A 114 -13.68 18.72 3.15
CA ALA A 114 -13.29 19.40 1.92
C ALA A 114 -12.90 18.40 0.82
N ASN A 115 -12.07 17.40 1.15
CA ASN A 115 -11.68 16.35 0.21
C ASN A 115 -12.90 15.55 -0.29
N ASN A 116 -13.78 15.17 0.60
CA ASN A 116 -14.98 14.41 0.23
C ASN A 116 -15.91 15.23 -0.67
N GLU A 117 -16.11 16.49 -0.37
CA GLU A 117 -16.93 17.37 -1.22
C GLU A 117 -16.29 17.59 -2.59
N VAL A 118 -15.01 17.95 -2.63
CA VAL A 118 -14.31 18.32 -3.88
C VAL A 118 -14.15 17.11 -4.82
N TYR A 119 -13.75 15.94 -4.28
CA TYR A 119 -13.40 14.79 -5.12
C TYR A 119 -14.57 13.82 -5.33
N PHE A 120 -15.57 13.82 -4.44
CA PHE A 120 -16.67 12.85 -4.50
C PHE A 120 -18.05 13.52 -4.57
N GLY A 121 -18.13 14.84 -4.36
CA GLY A 121 -19.42 15.56 -4.33
C GLY A 121 -20.31 15.20 -3.14
N ASP A 122 -19.74 14.65 -2.07
CA ASP A 122 -20.48 14.19 -0.90
C ASP A 122 -19.65 14.30 0.37
N ALA A 123 -19.74 15.43 1.07
CA ALA A 123 -19.07 15.64 2.35
C ALA A 123 -19.48 14.60 3.42
N ASN A 124 -20.68 14.00 3.31
CA ASN A 124 -21.17 13.00 4.26
C ASN A 124 -20.38 11.68 4.22
N LEU A 125 -19.54 11.46 3.21
CA LEU A 125 -18.62 10.31 3.19
C LEU A 125 -17.76 10.22 4.45
N ILE A 126 -17.49 11.33 5.12
CA ILE A 126 -16.79 11.31 6.42
C ILE A 126 -17.45 10.37 7.45
N ASN A 127 -18.77 10.19 7.37
CA ASN A 127 -19.52 9.32 8.29
C ASN A 127 -19.64 7.87 7.77
N THR A 128 -19.56 7.65 6.48
CA THR A 128 -19.86 6.35 5.85
C THR A 128 -18.62 5.64 5.29
N GLU A 129 -17.47 6.29 5.25
CA GLU A 129 -16.24 5.74 4.68
C GLU A 129 -15.81 4.43 5.35
N LEU A 130 -15.94 4.34 6.68
CA LEU A 130 -15.61 3.12 7.43
C LEU A 130 -16.46 1.93 6.96
N GLU A 131 -17.73 2.14 6.62
CA GLU A 131 -18.59 1.07 6.11
C GLU A 131 -18.07 0.52 4.77
N LYS A 132 -17.52 1.38 3.92
CA LYS A 132 -16.92 0.98 2.64
C LYS A 132 -15.69 0.10 2.87
N TYR A 133 -14.81 0.46 3.80
CA TYR A 133 -13.69 -0.41 4.20
C TYR A 133 -14.18 -1.73 4.81
N ASN A 134 -15.25 -1.71 5.59
CA ASN A 134 -15.82 -2.93 6.20
C ASN A 134 -16.38 -3.90 5.15
N LYS A 135 -16.84 -3.42 4.02
CA LYS A 135 -17.33 -4.24 2.91
C LYS A 135 -16.22 -4.93 2.11
N VAL A 136 -14.98 -4.45 2.18
CA VAL A 136 -13.85 -5.09 1.49
C VAL A 136 -13.66 -6.51 2.01
N THR A 137 -13.55 -7.44 1.09
CA THR A 137 -13.32 -8.86 1.35
C THR A 137 -11.87 -9.26 1.02
N ARG A 138 -11.45 -10.44 1.46
CA ARG A 138 -10.14 -11.00 1.09
C ARG A 138 -10.07 -11.33 -0.40
N GLU A 139 -11.20 -11.68 -0.99
CA GLU A 139 -11.39 -11.93 -2.41
C GLU A 139 -11.15 -10.66 -3.24
N ASP A 140 -11.62 -9.50 -2.77
CA ASP A 140 -11.38 -8.21 -3.42
C ASP A 140 -9.89 -7.87 -3.42
N VAL A 141 -9.19 -8.09 -2.31
CA VAL A 141 -7.73 -7.90 -2.23
C VAL A 141 -7.01 -8.81 -3.20
N LEU A 142 -7.38 -10.10 -3.27
CA LEU A 142 -6.79 -11.06 -4.22
C LEU A 142 -7.06 -10.66 -5.67
N LYS A 143 -8.27 -10.22 -5.98
CA LYS A 143 -8.68 -9.75 -7.30
C LYS A 143 -7.84 -8.58 -7.77
N VAL A 144 -7.67 -7.57 -6.92
CA VAL A 144 -6.85 -6.39 -7.19
C VAL A 144 -5.39 -6.76 -7.36
N ALA A 145 -4.83 -7.61 -6.49
CA ALA A 145 -3.45 -8.08 -6.61
C ALA A 145 -3.21 -8.80 -7.95
N LYS A 146 -4.10 -9.69 -8.35
CA LYS A 146 -3.99 -10.43 -9.63
C LYS A 146 -4.15 -9.53 -10.85
N LYS A 147 -5.04 -8.53 -10.78
CA LYS A 147 -5.34 -7.65 -11.91
C LYS A 147 -4.20 -6.68 -12.19
N TYR A 148 -3.59 -6.11 -11.16
CA TYR A 148 -2.70 -4.96 -11.31
C TYR A 148 -1.22 -5.23 -11.01
N LEU A 149 -0.90 -6.14 -10.07
CA LEU A 149 0.48 -6.37 -9.65
C LEU A 149 1.19 -7.40 -10.55
N ASN A 150 1.23 -7.14 -11.85
CA ASN A 150 1.86 -7.99 -12.85
C ASN A 150 3.10 -7.31 -13.43
N LYS A 151 4.04 -8.13 -13.93
CA LYS A 151 5.30 -7.63 -14.52
C LYS A 151 5.05 -6.75 -15.75
N GLU A 152 4.04 -7.09 -16.53
CA GLU A 152 3.64 -6.37 -17.76
C GLU A 152 3.08 -4.97 -17.45
N ASN A 153 2.63 -4.75 -16.22
CA ASN A 153 2.02 -3.50 -15.75
C ASN A 153 2.97 -2.71 -14.84
N ARG A 154 4.27 -3.00 -14.89
CA ARG A 154 5.26 -2.43 -13.98
C ARG A 154 6.37 -1.71 -14.69
N VAL A 155 6.79 -0.58 -14.11
CA VAL A 155 8.07 0.06 -14.37
C VAL A 155 8.94 -0.10 -13.13
N ALA A 156 10.14 -0.65 -13.28
CA ALA A 156 11.12 -0.73 -12.20
C ALA A 156 12.17 0.39 -12.41
N LEU A 157 12.38 1.19 -11.36
CA LEU A 157 13.38 2.26 -11.35
C LEU A 157 14.45 1.92 -10.31
N HIS A 158 15.70 1.78 -10.78
CA HIS A 158 16.86 1.60 -9.92
C HIS A 158 17.59 2.94 -9.77
N TYR A 159 17.53 3.51 -8.57
CA TYR A 159 18.26 4.73 -8.25
C TYR A 159 19.59 4.36 -7.58
N LEU A 160 20.68 4.46 -8.33
CA LEU A 160 22.02 4.07 -7.90
C LEU A 160 22.89 5.28 -7.59
N PRO A 161 23.80 5.17 -6.63
CA PRO A 161 24.80 6.23 -6.41
C PRO A 161 25.66 6.38 -7.66
N LYS A 162 26.03 7.62 -7.96
CA LYS A 162 26.97 7.91 -9.06
C LYS A 162 28.32 7.26 -8.76
N GLU A 163 28.87 6.52 -9.72
CA GLU A 163 30.21 5.98 -9.61
C GLU A 163 31.22 7.10 -9.31
N LYS A 164 32.00 6.93 -8.25
CA LYS A 164 33.11 7.86 -7.98
C LYS A 164 34.16 7.67 -9.08
N THR A 165 34.22 8.60 -10.02
CA THR A 165 35.35 8.68 -10.94
C THR A 165 36.60 8.98 -10.11
N THR A 166 37.38 7.94 -9.78
CA THR A 166 38.69 8.11 -9.17
C THR A 166 39.56 8.84 -10.21
N LYS A 167 39.85 10.12 -9.94
CA LYS A 167 40.91 10.87 -10.67
C LYS A 167 42.25 10.47 -10.15
#